data_a1b2147bea799bf7962f10f5a1a5b4c3
#
_entry.id   a1b2147bea799bf7962f10f5a1a5b4c3
#
_cell.length_a   1.000
_cell.length_b   1.000
_cell.length_c   1.000
_cell.angle_alpha   90.00
_cell.angle_beta   90.00
_cell.angle_gamma   90.00
#
_symmetry.space_group_name_H-M   'P 1'
#
loop_
_entity.id
_entity.type
_entity.pdbx_description
1 polymer ?
#
loop_
_entity_poly.entity_id
_entity_poly.type
_entity_poly.pdbx_seq_one_letter_code
_entity_poly.pdbx_strand_id
1 'polypeptide(L)'
;HYLEVQRVAEILDAGAAAAFNLRADEVAVSIHCGSRGLGHQIATEFSKRMLVAAREAGLDLPDRELACAPLHSKEGRAYLGAMRAAANCALANRQILTHLVRNAFEKILPGSILPLLYDVSHNLCSLEEHEADGRVKKLFVHRKGATRAFGPGNPGIPAAFRATGQPVLIGGTMGTESYILA
;
A
#
# COMPACT_ATOMS: atom_id res chain seq x y z
N HIS A 1 -9.18 -3.23 9.06
CA HIS A 1 -8.41 -2.14 9.67
C HIS A 1 -8.03 -2.53 11.08
N TYR A 2 -6.77 -2.43 11.40
CA TYR A 2 -6.25 -2.79 12.70
C TYR A 2 -5.02 -1.94 13.05
N LEU A 3 -4.68 -1.94 14.31
CA LEU A 3 -3.43 -1.47 14.87
C LEU A 3 -2.94 -2.58 15.79
N GLU A 4 -1.70 -3.00 15.62
CA GLU A 4 -1.09 -4.07 16.42
C GLU A 4 0.22 -3.57 17.03
N VAL A 5 0.41 -3.90 18.30
CA VAL A 5 1.68 -3.75 18.99
C VAL A 5 2.29 -5.14 19.14
N GLN A 6 3.40 -5.36 18.49
CA GLN A 6 4.02 -6.67 18.34
C GLN A 6 5.47 -6.62 18.83
N ARG A 7 6.01 -7.75 19.26
CA ARG A 7 7.42 -7.92 19.54
C ARG A 7 8.10 -8.59 18.36
N VAL A 8 9.25 -8.11 17.95
CA VAL A 8 10.11 -8.78 16.97
C VAL A 8 10.62 -10.08 17.60
N ALA A 9 10.00 -11.20 17.25
CA ALA A 9 10.27 -12.48 17.88
C ALA A 9 11.54 -13.14 17.32
N GLU A 10 11.78 -13.00 16.03
CA GLU A 10 12.89 -13.64 15.34
C GLU A 10 13.40 -12.77 14.18
N ILE A 11 14.69 -12.82 13.95
CA ILE A 11 15.36 -12.21 12.79
C ILE A 11 15.80 -13.36 11.86
N LEU A 12 15.14 -13.49 10.70
CA LEU A 12 15.43 -14.52 9.72
C LEU A 12 16.58 -14.10 8.77
N ASP A 13 16.71 -12.80 8.51
CA ASP A 13 17.77 -12.21 7.69
C ASP A 13 18.38 -11.00 8.42
N ALA A 14 19.62 -11.14 8.85
CA ALA A 14 20.33 -10.10 9.60
C ALA A 14 20.64 -8.86 8.74
N GLY A 15 20.85 -9.03 7.43
CA GLY A 15 21.12 -7.93 6.50
C GLY A 15 19.88 -7.07 6.28
N ALA A 16 18.73 -7.69 6.03
CA ALA A 16 17.46 -6.99 5.91
C ALA A 16 17.07 -6.31 7.22
N ALA A 17 17.19 -7.00 8.35
CA ALA A 17 16.90 -6.43 9.67
C ALA A 17 17.77 -5.19 9.97
N ALA A 18 19.06 -5.24 9.66
CA ALA A 18 19.96 -4.09 9.82
C ALA A 18 19.54 -2.91 8.93
N ALA A 19 19.20 -3.16 7.66
CA ALA A 19 18.73 -2.13 6.73
C ALA A 19 17.41 -1.49 7.18
N PHE A 20 16.54 -2.27 7.82
CA PHE A 20 15.26 -1.82 8.36
C PHE A 20 15.37 -1.27 9.78
N ASN A 21 16.57 -1.31 10.38
CA ASN A 21 16.83 -0.93 11.76
C ASN A 21 15.92 -1.67 12.75
N LEU A 22 15.74 -2.97 12.54
CA LEU A 22 14.97 -3.86 13.40
C LEU A 22 15.90 -4.77 14.20
N ARG A 23 15.56 -4.99 15.48
CA ARG A 23 16.30 -5.88 16.38
C ARG A 23 15.33 -6.86 17.04
N ALA A 24 15.85 -8.02 17.40
CA ALA A 24 15.09 -8.96 18.21
C ALA A 24 14.64 -8.32 19.53
N ASP A 25 13.49 -8.70 20.00
CA ASP A 25 12.85 -8.22 21.24
C ASP A 25 12.38 -6.75 21.22
N GLU A 26 12.63 -6.00 20.16
CA GLU A 26 12.06 -4.65 20.01
C GLU A 26 10.54 -4.70 19.75
N VAL A 27 9.88 -3.60 20.11
CA VAL A 27 8.45 -3.40 19.82
C VAL A 27 8.28 -2.79 18.45
N ALA A 28 7.46 -3.42 17.61
CA ALA A 28 7.00 -2.89 16.34
C ALA A 28 5.51 -2.57 16.43
N VAL A 29 5.09 -1.47 15.79
CA VAL A 29 3.68 -1.11 15.67
C VAL A 29 3.29 -1.12 14.22
N SER A 30 2.32 -1.96 13.86
CA SER A 30 1.72 -1.99 12.53
C SER A 30 0.35 -1.31 12.50
N ILE A 31 0.13 -0.49 11.47
CA ILE A 31 -1.14 0.22 11.27
C ILE A 31 -1.68 -0.15 9.90
N HIS A 32 -2.82 -0.82 9.85
CA HIS A 32 -3.53 -1.11 8.63
C HIS A 32 -4.78 -0.23 8.53
N CYS A 33 -4.69 0.88 7.81
CA CYS A 33 -5.79 1.81 7.62
C CYS A 33 -5.77 2.41 6.21
N GLY A 34 -6.95 2.53 5.61
CA GLY A 34 -7.20 3.15 4.31
C GLY A 34 -8.07 4.41 4.42
N SER A 35 -8.70 4.79 3.33
CA SER A 35 -9.64 5.91 3.23
C SER A 35 -11.00 5.64 3.88
N ARG A 36 -11.18 4.47 4.51
CA ARG A 36 -12.43 4.03 5.13
C ARG A 36 -13.57 4.01 4.10
N GLY A 37 -14.73 4.50 4.48
CA GLY A 37 -15.93 4.52 3.63
C GLY A 37 -15.76 5.26 2.30
N LEU A 38 -14.90 6.27 2.24
CA LEU A 38 -14.70 7.08 1.03
C LEU A 38 -14.25 6.24 -0.17
N GLY A 39 -13.16 5.48 -0.05
CA GLY A 39 -12.67 4.66 -1.15
C GLY A 39 -13.62 3.52 -1.52
N HIS A 40 -14.33 2.95 -0.54
CA HIS A 40 -15.35 1.93 -0.78
C HIS A 40 -16.51 2.51 -1.61
N GLN A 41 -17.01 3.69 -1.24
CA GLN A 41 -18.07 4.38 -1.97
C GLN A 41 -17.65 4.70 -3.41
N ILE A 42 -16.45 5.26 -3.59
CA ILE A 42 -15.88 5.55 -4.92
C ILE A 42 -15.81 4.27 -5.76
N ALA A 43 -15.27 3.18 -5.21
CA ALA A 43 -15.18 1.90 -5.93
C ALA A 43 -16.55 1.39 -6.35
N THR A 44 -17.55 1.43 -5.45
CA THR A 44 -18.92 0.97 -5.72
C THR A 44 -19.60 1.79 -6.82
N GLU A 45 -19.48 3.10 -6.78
CA GLU A 45 -20.11 3.98 -7.77
C GLU A 45 -19.44 3.87 -9.15
N PHE A 46 -18.09 3.91 -9.16
CA PHE A 46 -17.36 3.84 -10.41
C PHE A 46 -17.41 2.47 -11.06
N SER A 47 -17.48 1.36 -10.33
CA SER A 47 -17.68 0.04 -10.92
C SER A 47 -18.94 -0.02 -11.78
N LYS A 48 -20.05 0.56 -11.31
CA LYS A 48 -21.30 0.63 -12.08
C LYS A 48 -21.17 1.49 -13.35
N ARG A 49 -20.54 2.65 -13.23
CA ARG A 49 -20.31 3.57 -14.35
C ARG A 49 -19.36 2.98 -15.40
N MET A 50 -18.32 2.27 -14.95
CA MET A 50 -17.34 1.64 -15.83
C MET A 50 -17.91 0.47 -16.62
N LEU A 51 -18.89 -0.28 -16.10
CA LEU A 51 -19.60 -1.30 -16.88
C LEU A 51 -20.33 -0.69 -18.08
N VAL A 52 -20.90 0.49 -17.93
CA VAL A 52 -21.53 1.23 -19.04
C VAL A 52 -20.47 1.74 -20.01
N ALA A 53 -19.42 2.40 -19.50
CA ALA A 53 -18.33 2.94 -20.31
C ALA A 53 -17.57 1.86 -21.11
N ALA A 54 -17.36 0.68 -20.53
CA ALA A 54 -16.77 -0.46 -21.24
C ALA A 54 -17.61 -0.90 -22.42
N ARG A 55 -18.94 -1.04 -22.22
CA ARG A 55 -19.89 -1.39 -23.28
C ARG A 55 -19.90 -0.35 -24.40
N GLU A 56 -19.97 0.94 -24.04
CA GLU A 56 -19.95 2.04 -25.02
C GLU A 56 -18.63 2.09 -25.80
N ALA A 57 -17.53 1.65 -25.20
CA ALA A 57 -16.21 1.52 -25.83
C ALA A 57 -16.01 0.22 -26.62
N GLY A 58 -17.04 -0.66 -26.70
CA GLY A 58 -16.95 -1.95 -27.38
C GLY A 58 -16.03 -2.96 -26.70
N LEU A 59 -15.77 -2.82 -25.38
CA LEU A 59 -14.95 -3.73 -24.60
C LEU A 59 -15.84 -4.89 -24.10
N ASP A 60 -15.47 -6.11 -24.45
CA ASP A 60 -16.08 -7.33 -23.92
C ASP A 60 -15.37 -7.71 -22.62
N LEU A 61 -16.12 -7.75 -21.51
CA LEU A 61 -15.60 -8.06 -20.21
C LEU A 61 -15.92 -9.51 -19.84
N PRO A 62 -14.91 -10.36 -19.61
CA PRO A 62 -15.13 -11.76 -19.22
C PRO A 62 -15.79 -11.88 -17.83
N ASP A 63 -15.64 -10.85 -16.98
CA ASP A 63 -16.26 -10.75 -15.66
C ASP A 63 -16.65 -9.31 -15.35
N ARG A 64 -17.82 -9.12 -14.73
CA ARG A 64 -18.31 -7.80 -14.29
C ARG A 64 -17.44 -7.17 -13.20
N GLU A 65 -16.70 -7.96 -12.45
CA GLU A 65 -15.73 -7.45 -11.45
C GLU A 65 -14.52 -6.77 -12.10
N LEU A 66 -14.27 -7.03 -13.39
CA LEU A 66 -13.23 -6.39 -14.19
C LEU A 66 -13.74 -5.08 -14.86
N ALA A 67 -14.76 -4.45 -14.28
CA ALA A 67 -15.29 -3.19 -14.77
C ALA A 67 -14.16 -2.17 -15.03
N CYS A 68 -14.09 -1.68 -16.26
CA CYS A 68 -13.03 -0.75 -16.70
C CYS A 68 -13.60 0.33 -17.63
N ALA A 69 -12.78 1.34 -17.88
CA ALA A 69 -13.08 2.38 -18.86
C ALA A 69 -11.78 2.77 -19.57
N PRO A 70 -11.83 3.19 -20.84
CA PRO A 70 -10.66 3.72 -21.52
C PRO A 70 -10.04 4.88 -20.72
N LEU A 71 -8.72 4.87 -20.56
CA LEU A 71 -7.99 5.79 -19.68
C LEU A 71 -8.32 7.28 -19.96
N HIS A 72 -8.45 7.63 -21.22
CA HIS A 72 -8.70 9.01 -21.66
C HIS A 72 -10.19 9.35 -21.80
N SER A 73 -11.09 8.43 -21.48
CA SER A 73 -12.53 8.71 -21.42
C SER A 73 -12.85 9.66 -20.26
N LYS A 74 -14.06 10.19 -20.25
CA LYS A 74 -14.58 11.00 -19.14
C LYS A 74 -14.59 10.21 -17.84
N GLU A 75 -15.06 8.97 -17.88
CA GLU A 75 -15.15 8.06 -16.73
C GLU A 75 -13.77 7.64 -16.22
N GLY A 76 -12.83 7.30 -17.11
CA GLY A 76 -11.46 6.95 -16.75
C GLY A 76 -10.73 8.08 -16.01
N ARG A 77 -10.81 9.31 -16.55
CA ARG A 77 -10.22 10.49 -15.89
C ARG A 77 -10.89 10.81 -14.56
N ALA A 78 -12.21 10.75 -14.49
CA ALA A 78 -12.95 11.01 -13.25
C ALA A 78 -12.61 9.99 -12.17
N TYR A 79 -12.53 8.71 -12.52
CA TYR A 79 -12.12 7.65 -11.59
C TYR A 79 -10.70 7.85 -11.07
N LEU A 80 -9.74 8.14 -11.94
CA LEU A 80 -8.36 8.39 -11.51
C LEU A 80 -8.27 9.55 -10.52
N GLY A 81 -9.04 10.62 -10.73
CA GLY A 81 -9.12 11.74 -9.79
C GLY A 81 -9.70 11.33 -8.44
N ALA A 82 -10.83 10.63 -8.44
CA ALA A 82 -11.50 10.15 -7.23
C ALA A 82 -10.64 9.14 -6.45
N MET A 83 -10.01 8.19 -7.15
CA MET A 83 -9.10 7.20 -6.56
C MET A 83 -7.90 7.88 -5.89
N ARG A 84 -7.28 8.88 -6.55
CA ARG A 84 -6.17 9.66 -5.97
C ARG A 84 -6.60 10.44 -4.73
N ALA A 85 -7.79 11.04 -4.73
CA ALA A 85 -8.34 11.71 -3.55
C ALA A 85 -8.52 10.73 -2.38
N ALA A 86 -9.06 9.52 -2.65
CA ALA A 86 -9.17 8.47 -1.64
C ALA A 86 -7.80 7.98 -1.14
N ALA A 87 -6.82 7.85 -2.02
CA ALA A 87 -5.45 7.48 -1.64
C ALA A 87 -4.80 8.52 -0.73
N ASN A 88 -4.98 9.81 -1.02
CA ASN A 88 -4.50 10.89 -0.16
C ASN A 88 -5.21 10.90 1.20
N CYS A 89 -6.52 10.65 1.22
CA CYS A 89 -7.27 10.49 2.47
C CYS A 89 -6.73 9.31 3.30
N ALA A 90 -6.43 8.18 2.66
CA ALA A 90 -5.83 7.03 3.33
C ALA A 90 -4.46 7.35 3.93
N LEU A 91 -3.62 8.07 3.19
CA LEU A 91 -2.32 8.53 3.68
C LEU A 91 -2.48 9.45 4.90
N ALA A 92 -3.37 10.44 4.83
CA ALA A 92 -3.65 11.34 5.94
C ALA A 92 -4.15 10.58 7.19
N ASN A 93 -5.04 9.60 7.03
CA ASN A 93 -5.51 8.76 8.12
C ASN A 93 -4.35 8.01 8.81
N ARG A 94 -3.43 7.41 8.05
CA ARG A 94 -2.26 6.72 8.61
C ARG A 94 -1.32 7.67 9.33
N GLN A 95 -1.11 8.88 8.79
CA GLN A 95 -0.32 9.94 9.44
C GLN A 95 -0.92 10.35 10.79
N ILE A 96 -2.23 10.58 10.84
CA ILE A 96 -2.95 10.93 12.07
C ILE A 96 -2.85 9.79 13.09
N LEU A 97 -3.10 8.54 12.68
CA LEU A 97 -3.00 7.37 13.56
C LEU A 97 -1.57 7.19 14.09
N THR A 98 -0.56 7.38 13.25
CA THR A 98 0.85 7.34 13.67
C THR A 98 1.14 8.39 14.75
N HIS A 99 0.63 9.61 14.58
CA HIS A 99 0.77 10.67 15.59
C HIS A 99 0.09 10.29 16.90
N LEU A 100 -1.14 9.77 16.84
CA LEU A 100 -1.90 9.36 18.03
C LEU A 100 -1.20 8.21 18.77
N VAL A 101 -0.64 7.24 18.04
CA VAL A 101 0.14 6.14 18.62
C VAL A 101 1.38 6.67 19.33
N ARG A 102 2.16 7.54 18.70
CA ARG A 102 3.32 8.17 19.31
C ARG A 102 2.97 8.89 20.61
N ASN A 103 1.88 9.65 20.61
CA ASN A 103 1.40 10.34 21.81
C ASN A 103 0.97 9.37 22.93
N ALA A 104 0.35 8.24 22.56
CA ALA A 104 -0.03 7.22 23.53
C ALA A 104 1.20 6.53 24.15
N PHE A 105 2.19 6.20 23.32
CA PHE A 105 3.45 5.63 23.81
C PHE A 105 4.21 6.60 24.72
N GLU A 106 4.34 7.87 24.34
CA GLU A 106 5.01 8.88 25.17
C GLU A 106 4.36 9.04 26.54
N LYS A 107 3.02 8.92 26.63
CA LYS A 107 2.31 8.99 27.93
C LYS A 107 2.55 7.78 28.83
N ILE A 108 2.72 6.57 28.26
CA ILE A 108 2.85 5.32 29.01
C ILE A 108 4.32 4.99 29.23
N LEU A 109 5.17 5.25 28.25
CA LEU A 109 6.60 4.97 28.23
C LEU A 109 7.34 6.25 27.80
N PRO A 110 7.52 7.24 28.70
CA PRO A 110 8.17 8.50 28.38
C PRO A 110 9.56 8.31 27.77
N GLY A 111 9.86 9.06 26.71
CA GLY A 111 11.12 8.96 25.97
C GLY A 111 11.13 7.86 24.90
N SER A 112 10.02 7.16 24.68
CA SER A 112 9.94 6.17 23.60
C SER A 112 9.98 6.83 22.22
N ILE A 113 10.79 6.27 21.31
CA ILE A 113 10.94 6.76 19.94
C ILE A 113 10.39 5.71 18.99
N LEU A 114 9.39 6.09 18.21
CA LEU A 114 8.77 5.25 17.17
C LEU A 114 9.04 5.84 15.78
N PRO A 115 10.19 5.55 15.16
CA PRO A 115 10.46 5.97 13.79
C PRO A 115 9.54 5.24 12.81
N LEU A 116 9.20 5.90 11.69
CA LEU A 116 8.48 5.24 10.62
C LEU A 116 9.45 4.37 9.84
N LEU A 117 9.20 3.07 9.80
CA LEU A 117 9.94 2.15 8.94
C LEU A 117 9.50 2.33 7.49
N TYR A 118 8.22 2.15 7.20
CA TYR A 118 7.70 2.25 5.84
C TYR A 118 6.20 2.52 5.82
N ASP A 119 5.73 3.19 4.76
CA ASP A 119 4.31 3.36 4.46
C ASP A 119 4.04 2.97 3.00
N VAL A 120 3.08 2.10 2.77
CA VAL A 120 2.72 1.62 1.44
C VAL A 120 1.22 1.37 1.33
N SER A 121 0.66 1.63 0.15
CA SER A 121 -0.74 1.31 -0.15
C SER A 121 -0.82 0.02 -0.96
N HIS A 122 -1.87 -0.79 -0.73
CA HIS A 122 -2.12 -2.06 -1.40
C HIS A 122 -3.42 -2.09 -2.23
N ASN A 123 -4.16 -0.99 -2.25
CA ASN A 123 -5.37 -0.84 -3.06
C ASN A 123 -5.30 0.48 -3.81
N LEU A 124 -4.59 0.49 -4.91
CA LEU A 124 -4.39 1.71 -5.68
C LEU A 124 -3.93 1.40 -7.11
N CYS A 125 -4.06 2.40 -7.97
CA CYS A 125 -3.49 2.38 -9.31
C CYS A 125 -2.40 3.45 -9.40
N SER A 126 -1.17 3.05 -9.73
CA SER A 126 -0.03 3.95 -9.90
C SER A 126 0.55 3.88 -11.30
N LEU A 127 1.07 5.01 -11.78
CA LEU A 127 1.82 5.06 -13.02
C LEU A 127 3.26 4.62 -12.73
N GLU A 128 3.70 3.56 -13.37
CA GLU A 128 5.01 2.94 -13.14
C GLU A 128 5.67 2.60 -14.48
N GLU A 129 7.00 2.55 -14.49
CA GLU A 129 7.78 2.08 -15.64
C GLU A 129 8.08 0.59 -15.47
N HIS A 130 7.68 -0.19 -16.46
CA HIS A 130 7.93 -1.61 -16.53
C HIS A 130 8.40 -2.01 -17.91
N GLU A 131 9.25 -3.03 -17.97
CA GLU A 131 9.56 -3.69 -19.23
C GLU A 131 8.37 -4.55 -19.67
N ALA A 132 7.85 -4.28 -20.85
CA ALA A 132 6.79 -5.04 -21.47
C ALA A 132 7.07 -5.13 -22.98
N ASP A 133 7.02 -6.34 -23.53
CA ASP A 133 7.33 -6.63 -24.94
C ASP A 133 8.74 -6.12 -25.37
N GLY A 134 9.74 -6.28 -24.48
CA GLY A 134 11.12 -5.87 -24.73
C GLY A 134 11.34 -4.34 -24.77
N ARG A 135 10.41 -3.56 -24.24
CA ARG A 135 10.49 -2.09 -24.16
C ARG A 135 10.03 -1.59 -22.81
N VAL A 136 10.67 -0.53 -22.31
CA VAL A 136 10.19 0.19 -21.12
C VAL A 136 8.96 0.98 -21.48
N LYS A 137 7.85 0.68 -20.80
CA LYS A 137 6.56 1.35 -20.98
C LYS A 137 6.08 1.96 -19.67
N LYS A 138 5.41 3.11 -19.75
CA LYS A 138 4.65 3.69 -18.62
C LYS A 138 3.27 3.05 -18.58
N LEU A 139 3.01 2.30 -17.51
CA LEU A 139 1.78 1.54 -17.32
C LEU A 139 1.06 1.99 -16.06
N PHE A 140 -0.28 2.00 -16.12
CA PHE A 140 -1.09 2.11 -14.92
C PHE A 140 -1.23 0.74 -14.27
N VAL A 141 -0.48 0.54 -13.19
CA VAL A 141 -0.43 -0.73 -12.46
C VAL A 141 -1.47 -0.72 -11.35
N HIS A 142 -2.45 -1.60 -11.48
CA HIS A 142 -3.52 -1.78 -10.51
C HIS A 142 -3.12 -2.84 -9.48
N ARG A 143 -3.32 -2.52 -8.19
CA ARG A 143 -3.12 -3.48 -7.09
C ARG A 143 -4.38 -3.53 -6.24
N LYS A 144 -4.82 -4.75 -5.93
CA LYS A 144 -5.92 -5.02 -5.00
C LYS A 144 -5.43 -6.04 -3.97
N GLY A 145 -5.25 -5.61 -2.73
CA GLY A 145 -4.75 -6.45 -1.65
C GLY A 145 -3.26 -6.82 -1.74
N ALA A 146 -2.55 -6.29 -2.73
CA ALA A 146 -1.13 -6.56 -2.94
C ALA A 146 -0.33 -5.26 -2.86
N THR A 147 0.75 -5.25 -2.08
CA THR A 147 1.66 -4.11 -2.05
C THR A 147 2.66 -4.17 -3.22
N ARG A 148 3.23 -3.02 -3.52
CA ARG A 148 4.40 -2.97 -4.38
C ARG A 148 5.58 -3.62 -3.63
N ALA A 149 6.34 -4.45 -4.32
CA ALA A 149 7.49 -5.17 -3.77
C ALA A 149 8.64 -5.10 -4.77
N PHE A 150 9.29 -3.95 -4.84
CA PHE A 150 10.46 -3.78 -5.70
C PHE A 150 11.69 -4.43 -5.06
N GLY A 151 12.38 -5.27 -5.83
CA GLY A 151 13.63 -5.91 -5.41
C GLY A 151 14.82 -4.95 -5.33
N PRO A 152 15.97 -5.44 -4.85
CA PRO A 152 17.21 -4.67 -4.75
C PRO A 152 17.59 -3.97 -6.05
N GLY A 153 18.19 -2.78 -5.94
CA GLY A 153 18.64 -1.98 -7.09
C GLY A 153 17.55 -1.16 -7.78
N ASN A 154 16.28 -1.37 -7.49
CA ASN A 154 15.21 -0.62 -8.16
C ASN A 154 15.24 0.87 -7.78
N PRO A 155 15.27 1.80 -8.78
CA PRO A 155 15.34 3.23 -8.52
C PRO A 155 14.07 3.81 -7.86
N GLY A 156 12.96 3.10 -7.92
CA GLY A 156 11.66 3.51 -7.35
C GLY A 156 11.55 3.33 -5.84
N ILE A 157 12.58 2.81 -5.16
CA ILE A 157 12.60 2.66 -3.69
C ILE A 157 13.57 3.64 -3.03
N PRO A 158 13.31 4.06 -1.77
CA PRO A 158 14.19 4.93 -1.01
C PRO A 158 15.63 4.39 -0.96
N ALA A 159 16.60 5.29 -0.95
CA ALA A 159 18.03 4.94 -0.96
C ALA A 159 18.41 4.00 0.20
N ALA A 160 17.81 4.18 1.38
CA ALA A 160 18.04 3.35 2.57
C ALA A 160 17.72 1.85 2.35
N PHE A 161 16.79 1.53 1.46
CA PHE A 161 16.35 0.15 1.18
C PHE A 161 16.80 -0.36 -0.18
N ARG A 162 17.57 0.42 -0.93
CA ARG A 162 17.96 0.06 -2.31
C ARG A 162 18.82 -1.20 -2.39
N ALA A 163 19.60 -1.48 -1.36
CA ALA A 163 20.46 -2.66 -1.34
C ALA A 163 19.70 -3.95 -0.97
N THR A 164 18.64 -3.84 -0.19
CA THR A 164 17.88 -5.00 0.33
C THR A 164 16.56 -5.23 -0.40
N GLY A 165 15.95 -4.20 -0.94
CA GLY A 165 14.61 -4.24 -1.50
C GLY A 165 13.61 -3.45 -0.65
N GLN A 166 12.40 -3.34 -1.17
CA GLN A 166 11.31 -2.60 -0.51
C GLN A 166 10.76 -3.43 0.66
N PRO A 167 10.60 -2.83 1.88
CA PRO A 167 9.93 -3.52 2.97
C PRO A 167 8.47 -3.89 2.60
N VAL A 168 8.11 -5.13 2.83
CA VAL A 168 6.76 -5.67 2.60
C VAL A 168 6.24 -6.28 3.89
N LEU A 169 5.11 -5.77 4.40
CA LEU A 169 4.44 -6.33 5.56
C LEU A 169 3.43 -7.40 5.12
N ILE A 170 3.59 -8.60 5.62
CA ILE A 170 2.59 -9.67 5.57
C ILE A 170 1.95 -9.74 6.95
N GLY A 171 0.72 -9.23 7.05
CA GLY A 171 -0.03 -9.26 8.31
C GLY A 171 -0.53 -10.67 8.64
N GLY A 172 -0.34 -11.07 9.87
CA GLY A 172 -0.92 -12.30 10.43
C GLY A 172 -2.37 -12.12 10.87
N THR A 173 -2.83 -13.05 11.67
CA THR A 173 -4.12 -13.02 12.36
C THR A 173 -3.88 -13.05 13.86
N MET A 174 -4.95 -13.02 14.67
CA MET A 174 -4.83 -13.10 16.13
C MET A 174 -4.11 -14.35 16.67
N GLY A 175 -3.88 -15.35 15.86
CA GLY A 175 -3.18 -16.59 16.25
C GLY A 175 -1.96 -16.91 15.40
N THR A 176 -1.53 -16.00 14.52
CA THR A 176 -0.37 -16.20 13.65
C THR A 176 0.52 -14.98 13.63
N GLU A 177 1.81 -15.18 13.37
CA GLU A 177 2.80 -14.10 13.28
C GLU A 177 2.58 -13.25 12.03
N SER A 178 3.07 -12.02 12.09
CA SER A 178 3.29 -11.12 10.96
C SER A 178 4.76 -11.17 10.52
N TYR A 179 5.00 -10.92 9.23
CA TYR A 179 6.36 -10.92 8.68
C TYR A 179 6.65 -9.59 7.97
N ILE A 180 7.87 -9.10 8.16
CA ILE A 180 8.43 -8.01 7.35
C ILE A 180 9.47 -8.64 6.43
N LEU A 181 9.20 -8.59 5.13
CA LEU A 181 10.04 -9.15 4.07
C LEU A 181 10.78 -8.02 3.34
N ALA A 182 11.84 -8.42 2.60
CA ALA A 182 12.63 -7.54 1.72
C ALA A 182 12.63 -8.07 0.27
#